data_3c5c24e98b40413ce706395210743dc6
#
_entry.id   3c5c24e98b40413ce706395210743dc6
#
_cell.length_a   1.000
_cell.length_b   1.000
_cell.length_c   1.000
_cell.angle_alpha   90.00
_cell.angle_beta   90.00
_cell.angle_gamma   90.00
#
_symmetry.space_group_name_H-M   'P 1'
#
loop_
_entity.id
_entity.type
_entity.pdbx_description
1 polymer ?
#
loop_
_entity_poly.entity_id
_entity_poly.type
_entity_poly.pdbx_seq_one_letter_code
_entity_poly.pdbx_strand_id
1 'polypeptide(L)'
;MNTLFLYIDPGTGSMLFSLFIGLATTAVFAGRALILKLKFLFSGGKLKEDNSIVPYAVYSDHKRYWNIFKPVCDEFEKRKTGLLYLTQSKDDPVFGCDYKFVKPEFIGEGNKGFARLNMLKANILLSTTPGLDVLQWKRSRNVKWYVHIPHTVDELAGYRMFALDIYDAVLATGTNQKDTIRSLEKARNESPKEITVCGCVHFDSMKERVLKSAVDKKTETTVLVAPSWGKSSLLNLYGTDLLDSLSSSGFNIIIRPHPQSYTAEPKLLQNLKAKYADNTRIVWNNDNDNFECLQNADIMITDFSGIIFDYSMIFDKPLLYTRPQAFDDAPLRAVMA
;
A
#
# COMPACT_ATOMS: atom_id res chain seq x y z
N MET A 1 -63.73 2.67 37.21
CA MET A 1 -62.69 2.16 36.30
C MET A 1 -61.39 2.98 36.53
N ASN A 2 -60.47 2.41 37.32
CA ASN A 2 -59.19 3.08 37.58
C ASN A 2 -58.22 2.72 36.44
N THR A 3 -57.95 3.66 35.57
CA THR A 3 -56.90 3.55 34.56
C THR A 3 -55.55 3.82 35.22
N LEU A 4 -54.80 2.77 35.52
CA LEU A 4 -53.37 2.86 35.91
C LEU A 4 -52.56 3.36 34.72
N PHE A 5 -52.19 4.63 34.72
CA PHE A 5 -51.15 5.14 33.84
C PHE A 5 -49.79 4.67 34.38
N LEU A 6 -49.21 3.69 33.69
CA LEU A 6 -47.82 3.32 33.88
C LEU A 6 -46.92 4.40 33.26
N TYR A 7 -46.46 5.33 34.11
CA TYR A 7 -45.44 6.30 33.71
C TYR A 7 -44.07 5.65 33.79
N ILE A 8 -43.44 5.47 32.65
CA ILE A 8 -42.03 5.04 32.55
C ILE A 8 -41.22 6.36 32.53
N ASP A 9 -40.46 6.59 33.59
CA ASP A 9 -39.48 7.64 33.71
C ASP A 9 -38.43 7.55 32.57
N PRO A 10 -38.04 8.70 31.92
CA PRO A 10 -37.06 8.70 30.80
C PRO A 10 -35.75 8.00 31.10
N GLY A 11 -35.28 8.02 32.34
CA GLY A 11 -34.07 7.27 32.77
C GLY A 11 -34.26 5.76 32.76
N THR A 12 -35.40 5.29 33.27
CA THR A 12 -35.77 3.87 33.29
C THR A 12 -36.03 3.36 31.85
N GLY A 13 -36.65 4.21 31.00
CA GLY A 13 -36.84 3.87 29.59
C GLY A 13 -35.51 3.69 28.83
N SER A 14 -34.54 4.55 29.08
CA SER A 14 -33.18 4.45 28.48
C SER A 14 -32.44 3.19 28.97
N MET A 15 -32.54 2.84 30.26
CA MET A 15 -31.96 1.61 30.79
C MET A 15 -32.58 0.35 30.20
N LEU A 16 -33.91 0.32 30.08
CA LEU A 16 -34.63 -0.80 29.47
C LEU A 16 -34.26 -0.95 28.00
N PHE A 17 -34.18 0.16 27.26
CA PHE A 17 -33.75 0.15 25.85
C PHE A 17 -32.34 -0.40 25.67
N SER A 18 -31.39 0.00 26.50
CA SER A 18 -30.02 -0.51 26.50
C SER A 18 -29.95 -2.02 26.83
N LEU A 19 -30.79 -2.46 27.79
CA LEU A 19 -30.91 -3.88 28.13
C LEU A 19 -31.48 -4.69 26.94
N PHE A 20 -32.52 -4.19 26.27
CA PHE A 20 -33.11 -4.86 25.11
C PHE A 20 -32.14 -4.94 23.93
N ILE A 21 -31.37 -3.88 23.66
CA ILE A 21 -30.32 -3.92 22.62
C ILE A 21 -29.25 -4.93 23.00
N GLY A 22 -28.81 -4.96 24.24
CA GLY A 22 -27.82 -5.94 24.73
C GLY A 22 -28.31 -7.39 24.58
N LEU A 23 -29.55 -7.67 24.97
CA LEU A 23 -30.16 -8.99 24.83
C LEU A 23 -30.37 -9.39 23.36
N ALA A 24 -30.85 -8.47 22.51
CA ALA A 24 -31.01 -8.71 21.08
C ALA A 24 -29.67 -9.01 20.39
N THR A 25 -28.65 -8.21 20.72
CA THR A 25 -27.29 -8.39 20.19
C THR A 25 -26.73 -9.76 20.63
N THR A 26 -26.88 -10.10 21.90
CA THR A 26 -26.46 -11.40 22.45
C THR A 26 -27.18 -12.56 21.78
N ALA A 27 -28.50 -12.44 21.56
CA ALA A 27 -29.30 -13.47 20.88
C ALA A 27 -28.85 -13.67 19.43
N VAL A 28 -28.52 -12.59 18.69
CA VAL A 28 -27.98 -12.66 17.34
C VAL A 28 -26.64 -13.38 17.31
N PHE A 29 -25.74 -13.07 18.23
CA PHE A 29 -24.42 -13.73 18.30
C PHE A 29 -24.57 -15.21 18.73
N ALA A 30 -25.40 -15.50 19.71
CA ALA A 30 -25.69 -16.87 20.13
C ALA A 30 -26.34 -17.70 19.00
N GLY A 31 -27.29 -17.11 18.26
CA GLY A 31 -27.91 -17.75 17.10
C GLY A 31 -26.91 -18.04 15.99
N ARG A 32 -26.00 -17.10 15.67
CA ARG A 32 -24.92 -17.33 14.72
C ARG A 32 -23.96 -18.43 15.16
N ALA A 33 -23.59 -18.46 16.44
CA ALA A 33 -22.74 -19.52 17.00
C ALA A 33 -23.44 -20.89 16.95
N LEU A 34 -24.73 -20.93 17.21
CA LEU A 34 -25.54 -22.16 17.11
C LEU A 34 -25.64 -22.65 15.67
N ILE A 35 -25.90 -21.76 14.71
CA ILE A 35 -25.94 -22.09 13.29
C ILE A 35 -24.58 -22.64 12.80
N LEU A 36 -23.49 -22.05 13.25
CA LEU A 36 -22.14 -22.55 12.94
C LEU A 36 -21.88 -23.93 13.55
N LYS A 37 -22.31 -24.15 14.80
CA LYS A 37 -22.25 -25.49 15.45
C LYS A 37 -23.11 -26.51 14.73
N LEU A 38 -24.33 -26.15 14.33
CA LEU A 38 -25.20 -27.03 13.58
C LEU A 38 -24.65 -27.35 12.20
N LYS A 39 -24.14 -26.35 11.47
CA LYS A 39 -23.44 -26.59 10.20
C LYS A 39 -22.22 -27.51 10.39
N PHE A 40 -21.47 -27.37 11.46
CA PHE A 40 -20.36 -28.25 11.79
C PHE A 40 -20.84 -29.69 12.07
N LEU A 41 -21.91 -29.87 12.82
CA LEU A 41 -22.49 -31.18 13.11
C LEU A 41 -23.09 -31.85 11.84
N PHE A 42 -23.81 -31.09 11.00
CA PHE A 42 -24.40 -31.59 9.76
C PHE A 42 -23.37 -31.82 8.64
N SER A 43 -22.21 -31.18 8.70
CA SER A 43 -21.09 -31.46 7.78
C SER A 43 -20.26 -32.70 8.19
N GLY A 44 -20.75 -33.48 9.13
CA GLY A 44 -20.09 -34.70 9.60
C GLY A 44 -18.80 -34.46 10.40
N GLY A 45 -18.66 -33.29 11.03
CA GLY A 45 -17.46 -32.93 11.78
C GLY A 45 -16.23 -32.69 10.91
N LYS A 46 -16.39 -32.82 9.60
CA LYS A 46 -15.35 -32.59 8.61
C LYS A 46 -15.52 -31.19 7.99
N LEU A 47 -15.32 -30.14 8.77
CA LEU A 47 -14.55 -29.04 8.16
C LEU A 47 -13.23 -29.68 7.80
N LYS A 48 -12.94 -29.79 6.51
CA LYS A 48 -11.56 -30.00 6.06
C LYS A 48 -10.81 -28.79 6.60
N GLU A 49 -10.33 -28.84 7.85
CA GLU A 49 -9.17 -28.10 8.22
C GLU A 49 -8.09 -28.63 7.28
N ASP A 50 -7.86 -27.88 6.24
CA ASP A 50 -6.64 -28.04 5.50
C ASP A 50 -5.54 -27.59 6.46
N ASN A 51 -5.05 -28.57 7.23
CA ASN A 51 -4.01 -28.38 8.24
C ASN A 51 -2.64 -28.24 7.58
N SER A 52 -2.59 -28.16 6.24
CA SER A 52 -1.36 -27.97 5.50
C SER A 52 -0.83 -26.55 5.78
N ILE A 53 0.33 -26.52 6.41
CA ILE A 53 1.08 -25.28 6.59
C ILE A 53 1.62 -24.89 5.20
N VAL A 54 1.25 -23.74 4.72
CA VAL A 54 1.76 -23.20 3.45
C VAL A 54 3.23 -22.83 3.65
N PRO A 55 4.18 -23.37 2.86
CA PRO A 55 5.60 -23.03 3.03
C PRO A 55 5.86 -21.55 2.84
N TYR A 56 5.32 -20.95 1.78
CA TYR A 56 5.54 -19.55 1.41
C TYR A 56 4.24 -18.88 1.03
N ALA A 57 4.01 -17.70 1.59
CA ALA A 57 2.87 -16.85 1.25
C ALA A 57 3.34 -15.41 0.98
N VAL A 58 2.65 -14.73 0.08
CA VAL A 58 2.73 -13.30 -0.14
C VAL A 58 1.41 -12.68 0.26
N TYR A 59 1.45 -11.51 0.88
CA TYR A 59 0.28 -10.66 1.09
C TYR A 59 0.49 -9.30 0.42
N SER A 60 -0.42 -8.97 -0.50
CA SER A 60 -0.54 -7.68 -1.15
C SER A 60 -1.87 -7.02 -0.77
N ASP A 61 -1.82 -5.87 -0.10
CA ASP A 61 -3.02 -5.12 0.28
C ASP A 61 -3.63 -4.35 -0.90
N HIS A 62 -2.85 -4.11 -1.98
CA HIS A 62 -3.33 -3.41 -3.16
C HIS A 62 -2.56 -3.82 -4.43
N LYS A 63 -3.26 -3.93 -5.54
CA LYS A 63 -2.71 -4.28 -6.88
C LYS A 63 -1.54 -3.38 -7.34
N ARG A 64 -1.41 -2.15 -6.79
CA ARG A 64 -0.29 -1.24 -7.07
C ARG A 64 1.07 -1.84 -6.77
N TYR A 65 1.14 -2.79 -5.84
CA TYR A 65 2.39 -3.44 -5.45
C TYR A 65 2.74 -4.67 -6.30
N TRP A 66 1.99 -4.91 -7.36
CA TRP A 66 2.26 -6.02 -8.26
C TRP A 66 3.70 -5.99 -8.81
N ASN A 67 4.20 -4.79 -9.14
CA ASN A 67 5.58 -4.64 -9.65
C ASN A 67 6.66 -5.07 -8.63
N ILE A 68 6.35 -5.08 -7.33
CA ILE A 68 7.24 -5.58 -6.28
C ILE A 68 7.17 -7.11 -6.21
N PHE A 69 5.97 -7.67 -6.32
CA PHE A 69 5.75 -9.11 -6.12
C PHE A 69 5.88 -9.93 -7.40
N LYS A 70 5.69 -9.33 -8.57
CA LYS A 70 5.82 -10.06 -9.84
C LYS A 70 7.17 -10.75 -10.00
N PRO A 71 8.32 -10.10 -9.79
CA PRO A 71 9.63 -10.78 -9.89
C PRO A 71 9.78 -11.92 -8.88
N VAL A 72 9.19 -11.78 -7.69
CA VAL A 72 9.17 -12.84 -6.68
C VAL A 72 8.33 -14.02 -7.18
N CYS A 73 7.14 -13.78 -7.70
CA CYS A 73 6.27 -14.80 -8.27
C CYS A 73 6.93 -15.52 -9.45
N ASP A 74 7.54 -14.77 -10.35
CA ASP A 74 8.26 -15.30 -11.52
C ASP A 74 9.40 -16.24 -11.08
N GLU A 75 10.15 -15.89 -10.05
CA GLU A 75 11.24 -16.74 -9.56
C GLU A 75 10.72 -18.01 -8.85
N PHE A 76 9.60 -17.92 -8.10
CA PHE A 76 8.96 -19.09 -7.52
C PHE A 76 8.42 -20.03 -8.61
N GLU A 77 7.80 -19.47 -9.66
CA GLU A 77 7.34 -20.23 -10.82
C GLU A 77 8.49 -20.93 -11.54
N LYS A 78 9.58 -20.23 -11.81
CA LYS A 78 10.80 -20.76 -12.43
C LYS A 78 11.41 -21.88 -11.61
N ARG A 79 11.43 -21.76 -10.28
CA ARG A 79 11.93 -22.78 -9.35
C ARG A 79 10.95 -23.94 -9.12
N LYS A 80 9.75 -23.87 -9.69
CA LYS A 80 8.67 -24.84 -9.47
C LYS A 80 8.35 -25.01 -7.98
N THR A 81 8.38 -23.91 -7.23
CA THR A 81 8.16 -23.89 -5.79
C THR A 81 6.79 -23.26 -5.51
N GLY A 82 5.97 -23.93 -4.69
CA GLY A 82 4.63 -23.47 -4.36
C GLY A 82 4.64 -22.15 -3.59
N LEU A 83 3.86 -21.17 -4.05
CA LEU A 83 3.66 -19.88 -3.41
C LEU A 83 2.14 -19.57 -3.35
N LEU A 84 1.64 -19.20 -2.18
CA LEU A 84 0.29 -18.69 -2.01
C LEU A 84 0.32 -17.16 -2.07
N TYR A 85 -0.35 -16.57 -3.08
CA TYR A 85 -0.42 -15.12 -3.23
C TYR A 85 -1.79 -14.61 -2.78
N LEU A 86 -1.83 -13.92 -1.64
CA LEU A 86 -3.04 -13.38 -1.03
C LEU A 86 -3.18 -11.90 -1.38
N THR A 87 -4.28 -11.51 -2.01
CA THR A 87 -4.54 -10.12 -2.40
C THR A 87 -5.90 -9.61 -1.94
N GLN A 88 -5.97 -8.32 -1.60
CA GLN A 88 -7.23 -7.62 -1.35
C GLN A 88 -7.82 -6.93 -2.59
N SER A 89 -7.18 -7.05 -3.75
CA SER A 89 -7.66 -6.48 -5.01
C SER A 89 -8.24 -7.57 -5.91
N LYS A 90 -9.52 -7.45 -6.30
CA LYS A 90 -10.18 -8.42 -7.20
C LYS A 90 -9.57 -8.43 -8.60
N ASP A 91 -9.07 -7.28 -9.02
CA ASP A 91 -8.47 -7.02 -10.33
C ASP A 91 -6.94 -6.95 -10.24
N ASP A 92 -6.36 -7.67 -9.29
CA ASP A 92 -4.90 -7.81 -9.19
C ASP A 92 -4.35 -8.49 -10.44
N PRO A 93 -3.30 -7.95 -11.08
CA PRO A 93 -2.74 -8.51 -12.30
C PRO A 93 -2.26 -9.97 -12.16
N VAL A 94 -2.02 -10.46 -10.97
CA VAL A 94 -1.66 -11.86 -10.72
C VAL A 94 -2.68 -12.84 -11.28
N PHE A 95 -3.97 -12.48 -11.30
CA PHE A 95 -5.04 -13.33 -11.83
C PHE A 95 -4.99 -13.51 -13.35
N GLY A 96 -4.28 -12.61 -14.05
CA GLY A 96 -4.05 -12.70 -15.50
C GLY A 96 -2.80 -13.48 -15.88
N CYS A 97 -2.02 -13.97 -14.91
CA CYS A 97 -0.79 -14.71 -15.16
C CYS A 97 -1.06 -16.23 -15.21
N ASP A 98 -0.42 -16.93 -16.17
CA ASP A 98 -0.51 -18.39 -16.31
C ASP A 98 0.55 -19.07 -15.42
N TYR A 99 0.40 -18.92 -14.10
CA TYR A 99 1.28 -19.58 -13.12
C TYR A 99 0.75 -20.97 -12.75
N LYS A 100 1.66 -21.94 -12.62
CA LYS A 100 1.36 -23.31 -12.17
C LYS A 100 1.68 -23.51 -10.68
N PHE A 101 2.70 -22.86 -10.19
CA PHE A 101 3.22 -22.99 -8.83
C PHE A 101 2.82 -21.81 -7.93
N VAL A 102 2.51 -20.64 -8.49
CA VAL A 102 1.95 -19.52 -7.76
C VAL A 102 0.43 -19.60 -7.79
N LYS A 103 -0.20 -19.65 -6.61
CA LYS A 103 -1.66 -19.76 -6.46
C LYS A 103 -2.23 -18.46 -5.92
N PRO A 104 -2.87 -17.63 -6.76
CA PRO A 104 -3.50 -16.39 -6.30
C PRO A 104 -4.84 -16.68 -5.62
N GLU A 105 -5.11 -15.95 -4.53
CA GLU A 105 -6.36 -15.98 -3.77
C GLU A 105 -6.80 -14.54 -3.46
N PHE A 106 -8.01 -14.16 -3.90
CA PHE A 106 -8.65 -12.93 -3.44
C PHE A 106 -9.25 -13.18 -2.06
N ILE A 107 -8.73 -12.50 -1.04
CA ILE A 107 -9.12 -12.73 0.36
C ILE A 107 -10.23 -11.81 0.87
N GLY A 108 -10.75 -10.94 0.00
CA GLY A 108 -11.72 -9.90 0.36
C GLY A 108 -11.04 -8.59 0.76
N GLU A 109 -11.83 -7.54 0.78
CA GLU A 109 -11.35 -6.18 1.12
C GLU A 109 -11.51 -5.89 2.62
N GLY A 110 -10.61 -5.09 3.17
CA GLY A 110 -10.65 -4.62 4.54
C GLY A 110 -10.70 -5.73 5.57
N ASN A 111 -11.68 -5.67 6.48
CA ASN A 111 -11.81 -6.62 7.61
C ASN A 111 -11.97 -8.09 7.18
N LYS A 112 -12.53 -8.37 5.99
CA LYS A 112 -12.63 -9.75 5.48
C LYS A 112 -11.26 -10.31 5.16
N GLY A 113 -10.42 -9.53 4.48
CA GLY A 113 -9.04 -9.90 4.18
C GLY A 113 -8.22 -10.13 5.46
N PHE A 114 -8.34 -9.22 6.42
CA PHE A 114 -7.64 -9.37 7.70
C PHE A 114 -8.09 -10.62 8.47
N ALA A 115 -9.38 -10.97 8.47
CA ALA A 115 -9.85 -12.20 9.08
C ALA A 115 -9.21 -13.45 8.46
N ARG A 116 -9.03 -13.46 7.14
CA ARG A 116 -8.34 -14.55 6.42
C ARG A 116 -6.85 -14.62 6.79
N LEU A 117 -6.18 -13.46 6.87
CA LEU A 117 -4.76 -13.37 7.26
C LEU A 117 -4.53 -13.79 8.71
N ASN A 118 -5.43 -13.41 9.62
CA ASN A 118 -5.33 -13.78 11.05
C ASN A 118 -5.45 -15.29 11.30
N MET A 119 -6.05 -16.02 10.34
CA MET A 119 -6.16 -17.48 10.40
C MET A 119 -5.15 -18.20 9.48
N LEU A 120 -4.27 -17.47 8.82
CA LEU A 120 -3.26 -18.05 7.92
C LEU A 120 -2.30 -18.96 8.70
N LYS A 121 -2.00 -20.13 8.11
CA LYS A 121 -0.97 -21.06 8.58
C LYS A 121 0.15 -21.10 7.52
N ALA A 122 1.30 -20.48 7.80
CA ALA A 122 2.41 -20.41 6.86
C ALA A 122 3.78 -20.44 7.57
N ASN A 123 4.80 -20.95 6.90
CA ASN A 123 6.14 -20.79 7.44
C ASN A 123 6.63 -19.36 7.27
N ILE A 124 6.48 -18.80 6.07
CA ILE A 124 6.91 -17.44 5.75
C ILE A 124 5.75 -16.69 5.10
N LEU A 125 5.47 -15.49 5.59
CA LEU A 125 4.60 -14.51 4.94
C LEU A 125 5.42 -13.28 4.57
N LEU A 126 5.55 -13.01 3.29
CA LEU A 126 6.18 -11.80 2.74
C LEU A 126 5.11 -10.73 2.49
N SER A 127 5.36 -9.50 2.92
CA SER A 127 4.45 -8.37 2.66
C SER A 127 5.19 -7.05 2.56
N THR A 128 4.66 -6.13 1.72
CA THR A 128 5.11 -4.74 1.66
C THR A 128 4.24 -3.80 2.50
N THR A 129 3.19 -4.32 3.16
CA THR A 129 2.26 -3.54 3.99
C THR A 129 2.85 -3.30 5.36
N PRO A 130 3.11 -2.05 5.77
CA PRO A 130 3.59 -1.75 7.13
C PRO A 130 2.46 -1.88 8.16
N GLY A 131 2.81 -1.96 9.44
CA GLY A 131 1.85 -1.90 10.55
C GLY A 131 1.19 -3.23 10.92
N LEU A 132 1.91 -4.34 10.73
CA LEU A 132 1.52 -5.64 11.28
C LEU A 132 1.28 -5.53 12.79
N ASP A 133 0.15 -6.03 13.26
CA ASP A 133 -0.33 -6.05 14.64
C ASP A 133 -0.56 -4.69 15.33
N VAL A 134 -0.38 -3.59 14.57
CA VAL A 134 -0.60 -2.23 15.07
C VAL A 134 -2.09 -1.88 15.06
N LEU A 135 -2.80 -2.23 13.99
CA LEU A 135 -4.23 -1.93 13.84
C LEU A 135 -5.05 -3.22 13.65
N GLN A 136 -5.72 -3.34 12.52
CA GLN A 136 -6.70 -4.40 12.23
C GLN A 136 -6.05 -5.70 11.75
N TRP A 137 -4.93 -5.60 11.05
CA TRP A 137 -4.16 -6.75 10.62
C TRP A 137 -3.35 -7.31 11.79
N LYS A 138 -3.87 -8.35 12.40
CA LYS A 138 -3.23 -9.01 13.55
C LYS A 138 -2.27 -10.10 13.10
N ARG A 139 -1.20 -10.30 13.87
CA ARG A 139 -0.26 -11.39 13.65
C ARG A 139 -0.95 -12.74 13.92
N SER A 140 -0.96 -13.63 12.93
CA SER A 140 -1.39 -15.02 13.14
C SER A 140 -0.33 -15.79 13.94
N ARG A 141 -0.77 -16.52 14.96
CA ARG A 141 0.10 -17.42 15.75
C ARG A 141 0.63 -18.61 14.94
N ASN A 142 0.01 -18.90 13.80
CA ASN A 142 0.34 -20.02 12.94
C ASN A 142 1.25 -19.61 11.76
N VAL A 143 1.71 -18.37 11.69
CA VAL A 143 2.73 -17.91 10.75
C VAL A 143 4.04 -17.80 11.52
N LYS A 144 5.05 -18.54 11.06
CA LYS A 144 6.34 -18.64 11.75
C LYS A 144 7.17 -17.37 11.58
N TRP A 145 7.26 -16.85 10.34
CA TRP A 145 8.04 -15.68 9.99
C TRP A 145 7.24 -14.68 9.20
N TYR A 146 7.21 -13.44 9.66
CA TYR A 146 6.69 -12.29 8.93
C TYR A 146 7.87 -11.50 8.38
N VAL A 147 7.96 -11.40 7.07
CA VAL A 147 9.07 -10.75 6.35
C VAL A 147 8.54 -9.52 5.63
N HIS A 148 9.13 -8.37 5.90
CA HIS A 148 8.79 -7.14 5.18
C HIS A 148 9.71 -6.95 3.98
N ILE A 149 9.14 -6.62 2.83
CA ILE A 149 9.86 -6.16 1.64
C ILE A 149 9.46 -4.70 1.38
N PRO A 150 10.35 -3.73 1.52
CA PRO A 150 10.04 -2.35 1.19
C PRO A 150 9.71 -2.17 -0.29
N HIS A 151 8.78 -1.28 -0.59
CA HIS A 151 8.40 -0.93 -1.96
C HIS A 151 9.12 0.31 -2.49
N THR A 152 10.06 0.82 -1.74
CA THR A 152 10.84 2.03 -2.02
C THR A 152 12.29 1.83 -1.61
N VAL A 153 13.19 2.61 -2.20
CA VAL A 153 14.63 2.61 -1.88
C VAL A 153 15.02 3.72 -0.92
N ASP A 154 14.11 4.64 -0.63
CA ASP A 154 14.32 5.71 0.34
C ASP A 154 14.34 5.20 1.79
N GLU A 155 14.53 6.11 2.71
CA GLU A 155 14.58 5.77 4.12
C GLU A 155 13.21 5.37 4.68
N LEU A 156 13.22 4.35 5.55
CA LEU A 156 12.01 3.85 6.21
C LEU A 156 11.56 4.72 7.41
N ALA A 157 12.29 5.78 7.72
CA ALA A 157 11.93 6.75 8.75
C ALA A 157 10.59 7.45 8.49
N GLY A 158 10.16 7.54 7.22
CA GLY A 158 8.85 8.05 6.83
C GLY A 158 7.68 7.11 7.11
N TYR A 159 7.93 5.88 7.52
CA TYR A 159 6.86 4.96 7.92
C TYR A 159 6.23 5.41 9.24
N ARG A 160 4.95 5.08 9.42
CA ARG A 160 4.25 5.35 10.68
C ARG A 160 4.94 4.64 11.84
N MET A 161 4.81 5.22 13.04
CA MET A 161 5.31 4.63 14.27
C MET A 161 4.88 3.15 14.40
N PHE A 162 5.78 2.29 14.85
CA PHE A 162 5.60 0.84 15.01
C PHE A 162 5.37 0.05 13.71
N ALA A 163 5.58 0.66 12.54
CA ALA A 163 5.25 0.04 11.25
C ALA A 163 5.97 -1.30 11.00
N LEU A 164 7.21 -1.44 11.48
CA LEU A 164 8.03 -2.62 11.28
C LEU A 164 8.34 -3.40 12.57
N ASP A 165 7.90 -2.93 13.73
CA ASP A 165 8.35 -3.45 15.02
C ASP A 165 7.97 -4.93 15.23
N ILE A 166 6.84 -5.36 14.68
CA ILE A 166 6.30 -6.73 14.83
C ILE A 166 6.77 -7.69 13.71
N TYR A 167 7.49 -7.19 12.71
CA TYR A 167 8.09 -8.05 11.70
C TYR A 167 9.31 -8.79 12.25
N ASP A 168 9.51 -10.05 11.84
CA ASP A 168 10.65 -10.86 12.24
C ASP A 168 11.89 -10.54 11.39
N ALA A 169 11.67 -10.20 10.10
CA ALA A 169 12.74 -9.89 9.18
C ALA A 169 12.37 -8.80 8.17
N VAL A 170 13.39 -8.15 7.61
CA VAL A 170 13.26 -7.15 6.55
C VAL A 170 14.25 -7.47 5.42
N LEU A 171 13.75 -7.49 4.18
CA LEU A 171 14.54 -7.57 2.96
C LEU A 171 14.85 -6.14 2.50
N ALA A 172 15.86 -5.52 3.09
CA ALA A 172 16.20 -4.12 2.86
C ALA A 172 16.75 -3.89 1.45
N THR A 173 16.36 -2.76 0.83
CA THR A 173 16.84 -2.40 -0.51
C THR A 173 18.26 -1.83 -0.51
N GLY A 174 18.71 -1.29 0.63
CA GLY A 174 20.04 -0.73 0.80
C GLY A 174 20.49 -0.72 2.25
N THR A 175 21.76 -0.37 2.47
CA THR A 175 22.35 -0.24 3.81
C THR A 175 21.73 0.90 4.61
N ASN A 176 21.30 1.99 3.95
CA ASN A 176 20.56 3.09 4.56
C ASN A 176 19.33 2.61 5.34
N GLN A 177 18.53 1.72 4.73
CA GLN A 177 17.35 1.15 5.38
C GLN A 177 17.71 0.28 6.58
N LYS A 178 18.79 -0.53 6.46
CA LYS A 178 19.31 -1.32 7.57
C LYS A 178 19.74 -0.42 8.73
N ASP A 179 20.46 0.65 8.45
CA ASP A 179 20.97 1.58 9.48
C ASP A 179 19.82 2.33 10.16
N THR A 180 18.80 2.74 9.39
CA THR A 180 17.58 3.34 9.92
C THR A 180 16.84 2.37 10.85
N ILE A 181 16.63 1.11 10.45
CA ILE A 181 15.96 0.11 11.28
C ILE A 181 16.74 -0.12 12.59
N ARG A 182 18.08 -0.27 12.52
CA ARG A 182 18.92 -0.46 13.71
C ARG A 182 18.85 0.74 14.66
N SER A 183 18.79 1.95 14.12
CA SER A 183 18.63 3.18 14.91
C SER A 183 17.26 3.22 15.60
N LEU A 184 16.17 2.84 14.91
CA LEU A 184 14.83 2.77 15.49
C LEU A 184 14.72 1.70 16.56
N GLU A 185 15.26 0.51 16.33
CA GLU A 185 15.28 -0.59 17.32
C GLU A 185 16.00 -0.15 18.60
N LYS A 186 17.16 0.50 18.45
CA LYS A 186 17.92 1.05 19.60
C LYS A 186 17.13 2.13 20.34
N ALA A 187 16.51 3.07 19.63
CA ALA A 187 15.73 4.15 20.22
C ALA A 187 14.48 3.66 20.99
N ARG A 188 13.90 2.54 20.55
CA ARG A 188 12.68 1.95 21.12
C ARG A 188 12.96 0.79 22.09
N ASN A 189 14.22 0.42 22.28
CA ASN A 189 14.65 -0.74 23.06
C ASN A 189 13.99 -2.05 22.57
N GLU A 190 13.87 -2.20 21.25
CA GLU A 190 13.32 -3.38 20.58
C GLU A 190 14.40 -4.43 20.31
N SER A 191 13.97 -5.69 20.25
CA SER A 191 14.86 -6.78 19.85
C SER A 191 15.25 -6.63 18.36
N PRO A 192 16.52 -6.84 18.00
CA PRO A 192 16.97 -6.70 16.63
C PRO A 192 16.33 -7.79 15.74
N LYS A 193 15.73 -7.35 14.61
CA LYS A 193 15.19 -8.24 13.58
C LYS A 193 16.28 -8.75 12.64
N GLU A 194 15.99 -9.81 11.92
CA GLU A 194 16.83 -10.22 10.80
C GLU A 194 16.74 -9.20 9.66
N ILE A 195 17.89 -8.72 9.15
CA ILE A 195 17.92 -7.79 8.01
C ILE A 195 18.89 -8.32 6.97
N THR A 196 18.35 -8.59 5.77
CA THR A 196 19.14 -8.91 4.59
C THR A 196 19.07 -7.76 3.61
N VAL A 197 20.22 -7.21 3.22
CA VAL A 197 20.29 -6.23 2.14
C VAL A 197 20.31 -6.99 0.82
N CYS A 198 19.23 -6.93 0.05
CA CYS A 198 19.04 -7.72 -1.17
C CYS A 198 18.86 -6.88 -2.45
N GLY A 199 18.86 -5.54 -2.34
CA GLY A 199 18.56 -4.67 -3.47
C GLY A 199 17.04 -4.49 -3.67
N CYS A 200 16.67 -3.87 -4.78
CA CYS A 200 15.29 -3.55 -5.12
C CYS A 200 14.84 -4.32 -6.38
N VAL A 201 14.09 -5.39 -6.19
CA VAL A 201 13.60 -6.24 -7.30
C VAL A 201 12.73 -5.48 -8.31
N HIS A 202 12.04 -4.43 -7.85
CA HIS A 202 11.29 -3.53 -8.73
C HIS A 202 12.24 -2.80 -9.70
N PHE A 203 13.37 -2.30 -9.21
CA PHE A 203 14.35 -1.59 -10.02
C PHE A 203 14.96 -2.51 -11.09
N ASP A 204 15.28 -3.76 -10.72
CA ASP A 204 15.79 -4.74 -11.68
C ASP A 204 14.78 -4.99 -12.81
N SER A 205 13.52 -5.19 -12.46
CA SER A 205 12.44 -5.37 -13.43
C SER A 205 12.23 -4.14 -14.33
N MET A 206 12.28 -2.94 -13.76
CA MET A 206 12.16 -1.69 -14.52
C MET A 206 13.36 -1.49 -15.46
N LYS A 207 14.58 -1.77 -14.99
CA LYS A 207 15.81 -1.69 -15.79
C LYS A 207 15.76 -2.65 -16.99
N GLU A 208 15.29 -3.88 -16.79
CA GLU A 208 15.08 -4.81 -17.90
C GLU A 208 14.08 -4.29 -18.93
N ARG A 209 13.01 -3.63 -18.50
CA ARG A 209 12.02 -3.01 -19.40
C ARG A 209 12.66 -1.89 -20.22
N VAL A 210 13.45 -1.03 -19.58
CA VAL A 210 14.20 0.04 -20.28
C VAL A 210 15.10 -0.55 -21.36
N LEU A 211 15.83 -1.63 -21.05
CA LEU A 211 16.74 -2.27 -22.01
C LEU A 211 16.01 -2.93 -23.20
N LYS A 212 14.75 -3.35 -22.98
CA LYS A 212 13.93 -4.01 -24.03
C LYS A 212 13.10 -3.02 -24.85
N SER A 213 12.92 -1.80 -24.35
CA SER A 213 12.07 -0.80 -25.00
C SER A 213 12.87 0.01 -26.04
N ALA A 214 12.29 0.16 -27.23
CA ALA A 214 12.78 1.13 -28.20
C ALA A 214 12.39 2.54 -27.75
N VAL A 215 13.32 3.45 -27.70
CA VAL A 215 13.03 4.87 -27.47
C VAL A 215 12.84 5.53 -28.83
N ASP A 216 11.63 5.93 -29.14
CA ASP A 216 11.37 6.73 -30.33
C ASP A 216 12.03 8.10 -30.17
N LYS A 217 12.72 8.54 -31.23
CA LYS A 217 13.30 9.91 -31.29
C LYS A 217 12.15 10.90 -31.29
N LYS A 218 11.96 11.60 -30.19
CA LYS A 218 11.00 12.68 -30.07
C LYS A 218 11.60 13.97 -30.60
N THR A 219 10.76 14.77 -31.24
CA THR A 219 11.12 16.10 -31.76
C THR A 219 10.90 17.20 -30.73
N GLU A 220 10.05 16.97 -29.73
CA GLU A 220 9.66 17.95 -28.70
C GLU A 220 9.99 17.45 -27.30
N THR A 221 10.49 18.35 -26.46
CA THR A 221 10.80 18.07 -25.06
C THR A 221 9.51 17.78 -24.27
N THR A 222 9.53 16.73 -23.51
CA THR A 222 8.43 16.34 -22.62
C THR A 222 8.85 16.50 -21.15
N VAL A 223 8.09 17.30 -20.42
CA VAL A 223 8.27 17.54 -18.98
C VAL A 223 7.27 16.70 -18.18
N LEU A 224 7.75 15.91 -17.25
CA LEU A 224 6.92 15.18 -16.29
C LEU A 224 6.82 15.95 -14.98
N VAL A 225 5.62 16.32 -14.58
CA VAL A 225 5.32 16.87 -13.25
C VAL A 225 4.77 15.76 -12.37
N ALA A 226 5.58 15.26 -11.44
CA ALA A 226 5.25 14.09 -10.60
C ALA A 226 5.39 14.40 -9.10
N PRO A 227 4.47 15.17 -8.53
CA PRO A 227 4.52 15.62 -7.14
C PRO A 227 4.19 14.51 -6.15
N SER A 228 4.55 14.73 -4.89
CA SER A 228 3.93 14.08 -3.73
C SER A 228 2.51 14.61 -3.49
N TRP A 229 1.96 14.37 -2.32
CA TRP A 229 0.62 14.82 -1.91
C TRP A 229 0.67 15.58 -0.58
N GLY A 230 -0.43 16.27 -0.23
CA GLY A 230 -0.57 17.02 0.99
C GLY A 230 -0.23 18.50 0.82
N LYS A 231 -0.45 19.28 1.88
CA LYS A 231 -0.38 20.75 1.86
C LYS A 231 0.97 21.31 1.41
N SER A 232 2.04 20.56 1.63
CA SER A 232 3.41 20.95 1.25
C SER A 232 3.83 20.41 -0.12
N SER A 233 2.95 19.74 -0.86
CA SER A 233 3.25 19.22 -2.18
C SER A 233 3.39 20.33 -3.23
N LEU A 234 4.15 20.05 -4.27
CA LEU A 234 4.42 20.95 -5.38
C LEU A 234 3.13 21.52 -6.00
N LEU A 235 2.09 20.67 -6.22
CA LEU A 235 0.83 21.14 -6.79
C LEU A 235 0.01 22.01 -5.83
N ASN A 236 0.09 21.78 -4.51
CA ASN A 236 -0.59 22.63 -3.55
C ASN A 236 0.07 24.00 -3.42
N LEU A 237 1.41 24.04 -3.42
CA LEU A 237 2.15 25.28 -3.22
C LEU A 237 2.24 26.12 -4.48
N TYR A 238 2.48 25.50 -5.63
CA TYR A 238 2.84 26.20 -6.88
C TYR A 238 2.02 25.76 -8.09
N GLY A 239 0.98 24.93 -7.93
CA GLY A 239 0.31 24.25 -9.02
C GLY A 239 -0.07 25.17 -10.18
N THR A 240 -0.75 26.28 -9.88
CA THR A 240 -1.15 27.24 -10.92
C THR A 240 0.04 27.94 -11.56
N ASP A 241 0.96 28.49 -10.76
CA ASP A 241 2.10 29.26 -11.27
C ASP A 241 3.05 28.38 -12.09
N LEU A 242 3.28 27.14 -11.62
CA LEU A 242 4.08 26.16 -12.33
C LEU A 242 3.45 25.80 -13.68
N LEU A 243 2.14 25.46 -13.67
CA LEU A 243 1.47 25.01 -14.88
C LEU A 243 1.22 26.14 -15.88
N ASP A 244 1.01 27.38 -15.44
CA ASP A 244 0.94 28.57 -16.31
C ASP A 244 2.29 28.78 -17.01
N SER A 245 3.40 28.69 -16.27
CA SER A 245 4.75 28.82 -16.82
C SER A 245 5.07 27.70 -17.81
N LEU A 246 4.75 26.46 -17.48
CA LEU A 246 4.95 25.31 -18.36
C LEU A 246 4.06 25.37 -19.60
N SER A 247 2.82 25.85 -19.48
CA SER A 247 1.88 25.99 -20.59
C SER A 247 2.39 26.96 -21.67
N SER A 248 3.17 27.97 -21.27
CA SER A 248 3.77 28.94 -22.16
C SER A 248 5.13 28.52 -22.77
N SER A 249 5.70 27.42 -22.29
CA SER A 249 7.04 26.96 -22.67
C SER A 249 7.12 26.29 -24.06
N GLY A 250 5.98 25.83 -24.58
CA GLY A 250 5.92 25.00 -25.79
C GLY A 250 6.28 23.52 -25.57
N PHE A 251 6.59 23.08 -24.37
CA PHE A 251 6.87 21.68 -24.04
C PHE A 251 5.60 20.84 -24.01
N ASN A 252 5.73 19.54 -24.21
CA ASN A 252 4.70 18.57 -23.84
C ASN A 252 4.79 18.32 -22.33
N ILE A 253 3.66 18.27 -21.67
CA ILE A 253 3.59 18.19 -20.20
C ILE A 253 2.79 16.96 -19.80
N ILE A 254 3.38 16.08 -19.03
CA ILE A 254 2.69 14.96 -18.39
C ILE A 254 2.56 15.31 -16.91
N ILE A 255 1.33 15.40 -16.41
CA ILE A 255 1.08 15.58 -14.97
C ILE A 255 0.66 14.23 -14.40
N ARG A 256 1.45 13.72 -13.44
CA ARG A 256 1.18 12.48 -12.74
C ARG A 256 1.02 12.75 -11.23
N PRO A 257 -0.19 13.09 -10.76
CA PRO A 257 -0.43 13.28 -9.34
C PRO A 257 -0.16 11.99 -8.57
N HIS A 258 0.27 12.13 -7.32
CA HIS A 258 0.39 10.99 -6.42
C HIS A 258 -0.98 10.30 -6.26
N PRO A 259 -1.07 8.96 -6.22
CA PRO A 259 -2.36 8.26 -6.07
C PRO A 259 -3.20 8.75 -4.88
N GLN A 260 -2.55 9.14 -3.78
CA GLN A 260 -3.23 9.67 -2.61
C GLN A 260 -3.90 11.03 -2.86
N SER A 261 -3.41 11.84 -3.80
CA SER A 261 -4.01 13.14 -4.13
C SER A 261 -5.46 13.01 -4.64
N TYR A 262 -5.78 11.91 -5.33
CA TYR A 262 -7.15 11.66 -5.80
C TYR A 262 -8.15 11.49 -4.65
N THR A 263 -7.70 11.02 -3.50
CA THR A 263 -8.53 10.83 -2.29
C THR A 263 -8.44 12.01 -1.34
N ALA A 264 -7.23 12.54 -1.12
CA ALA A 264 -7.00 13.59 -0.13
C ALA A 264 -7.27 15.00 -0.66
N GLU A 265 -7.10 15.20 -1.97
CA GLU A 265 -7.09 16.54 -2.60
C GLU A 265 -7.92 16.61 -3.90
N PRO A 266 -9.13 15.97 -3.95
CA PRO A 266 -9.90 15.84 -5.19
C PRO A 266 -10.28 17.21 -5.80
N LYS A 267 -10.57 18.21 -4.96
CA LYS A 267 -10.94 19.56 -5.41
C LYS A 267 -9.77 20.28 -6.10
N LEU A 268 -8.54 20.14 -5.56
CA LEU A 268 -7.35 20.72 -6.20
C LEU A 268 -7.15 20.16 -7.60
N LEU A 269 -7.18 18.82 -7.71
CA LEU A 269 -7.00 18.17 -9.01
C LEU A 269 -8.12 18.53 -9.99
N GLN A 270 -9.36 18.60 -9.54
CA GLN A 270 -10.51 19.00 -10.37
C GLN A 270 -10.35 20.42 -10.90
N ASN A 271 -9.95 21.37 -10.06
CA ASN A 271 -9.75 22.76 -10.43
C ASN A 271 -8.60 22.91 -11.44
N LEU A 272 -7.47 22.25 -11.21
CA LEU A 272 -6.34 22.29 -12.13
C LEU A 272 -6.70 21.65 -13.47
N LYS A 273 -7.36 20.49 -13.47
CA LYS A 273 -7.83 19.83 -14.70
C LYS A 273 -8.79 20.72 -15.49
N ALA A 274 -9.73 21.37 -14.83
CA ALA A 274 -10.68 22.28 -15.48
C ALA A 274 -9.98 23.51 -16.07
N LYS A 275 -9.03 24.11 -15.34
CA LYS A 275 -8.30 25.29 -15.81
C LYS A 275 -7.49 25.02 -17.09
N TYR A 276 -6.91 23.84 -17.21
CA TYR A 276 -6.05 23.48 -18.34
C TYR A 276 -6.69 22.50 -19.34
N ALA A 277 -8.02 22.36 -19.31
CA ALA A 277 -8.75 21.41 -20.16
C ALA A 277 -8.53 21.62 -21.66
N ASP A 278 -8.38 22.88 -22.10
CA ASP A 278 -8.20 23.24 -23.50
C ASP A 278 -6.73 23.20 -23.96
N ASN A 279 -5.78 22.94 -23.05
CA ASN A 279 -4.37 22.84 -23.41
C ASN A 279 -4.02 21.41 -23.84
N THR A 280 -3.95 21.19 -25.14
CA THR A 280 -3.67 19.88 -25.76
C THR A 280 -2.26 19.35 -25.47
N ARG A 281 -1.35 20.18 -24.96
CA ARG A 281 0.01 19.78 -24.58
C ARG A 281 0.10 19.24 -23.16
N ILE A 282 -0.98 19.36 -22.36
CA ILE A 282 -1.05 18.85 -20.98
C ILE A 282 -1.83 17.54 -20.95
N VAL A 283 -1.17 16.48 -20.54
CA VAL A 283 -1.76 15.14 -20.35
C VAL A 283 -1.73 14.75 -18.88
N TRP A 284 -2.88 14.34 -18.35
CA TRP A 284 -2.98 13.84 -16.99
C TRP A 284 -2.84 12.31 -16.97
N ASN A 285 -1.74 11.82 -16.39
CA ASN A 285 -1.48 10.40 -16.27
C ASN A 285 -1.99 9.86 -14.93
N ASN A 286 -2.74 8.76 -14.97
CA ASN A 286 -3.29 8.07 -13.81
C ASN A 286 -3.12 6.54 -13.91
N ASP A 287 -2.17 6.08 -14.70
CA ASP A 287 -1.92 4.66 -14.88
C ASP A 287 -1.35 4.04 -13.60
N ASN A 288 -1.67 2.77 -13.34
CA ASN A 288 -1.08 2.05 -12.22
C ASN A 288 0.44 1.89 -12.39
N ASP A 289 0.88 1.70 -13.62
CA ASP A 289 2.29 1.59 -13.99
C ASP A 289 2.84 2.97 -14.39
N ASN A 290 3.97 3.36 -13.79
CA ASN A 290 4.61 4.63 -14.08
C ASN A 290 5.66 4.55 -15.21
N PHE A 291 5.92 3.36 -15.74
CA PHE A 291 7.02 3.13 -16.67
C PHE A 291 6.97 4.04 -17.90
N GLU A 292 5.84 4.06 -18.60
CA GLU A 292 5.71 4.82 -19.85
C GLU A 292 5.85 6.33 -19.65
N CYS A 293 5.27 6.88 -18.60
CA CYS A 293 5.41 8.31 -18.33
C CYS A 293 6.85 8.70 -17.95
N LEU A 294 7.57 7.84 -17.19
CA LEU A 294 8.98 8.05 -16.86
C LEU A 294 9.87 7.90 -18.10
N GLN A 295 9.62 6.89 -18.93
CA GLN A 295 10.35 6.67 -20.17
C GLN A 295 10.12 7.80 -21.17
N ASN A 296 8.89 8.28 -21.23
CA ASN A 296 8.50 9.32 -22.17
C ASN A 296 8.90 10.74 -21.76
N ALA A 297 9.22 11.00 -20.53
CA ALA A 297 9.70 12.30 -20.08
C ALA A 297 11.19 12.48 -20.37
N ASP A 298 11.60 13.69 -20.72
CA ASP A 298 13.00 14.08 -20.90
C ASP A 298 13.55 14.73 -19.63
N ILE A 299 12.70 15.41 -18.88
CA ILE A 299 13.00 16.01 -17.60
C ILE A 299 11.82 15.83 -16.65
N MET A 300 12.09 15.64 -15.34
CA MET A 300 11.05 15.58 -14.32
C MET A 300 11.11 16.79 -13.39
N ILE A 301 9.95 17.32 -13.02
CA ILE A 301 9.78 18.32 -11.96
C ILE A 301 8.99 17.66 -10.84
N THR A 302 9.53 17.66 -9.64
CA THR A 302 8.94 16.97 -8.50
C THR A 302 9.27 17.68 -7.18
N ASP A 303 8.86 17.09 -6.07
CA ASP A 303 9.20 17.51 -4.71
C ASP A 303 9.85 16.35 -3.94
N PHE A 304 9.40 16.06 -2.73
CA PHE A 304 9.89 14.95 -1.89
C PHE A 304 9.25 13.59 -2.22
N SER A 305 8.78 13.37 -3.44
CA SER A 305 8.18 12.12 -3.89
C SER A 305 9.24 11.04 -4.16
N GLY A 306 8.98 9.81 -3.71
CA GLY A 306 9.86 8.66 -3.94
C GLY A 306 10.12 8.31 -5.42
N ILE A 307 9.30 8.82 -6.34
CA ILE A 307 9.49 8.66 -7.80
C ILE A 307 10.83 9.24 -8.31
N ILE A 308 11.47 10.11 -7.50
CA ILE A 308 12.82 10.63 -7.76
C ILE A 308 13.80 9.48 -8.02
N PHE A 309 13.72 8.45 -7.19
CA PHE A 309 14.64 7.31 -7.27
C PHE A 309 14.39 6.48 -8.53
N ASP A 310 13.11 6.23 -8.87
CA ASP A 310 12.77 5.54 -10.12
C ASP A 310 13.34 6.31 -11.33
N TYR A 311 13.12 7.62 -11.37
CA TYR A 311 13.51 8.44 -12.52
C TYR A 311 15.03 8.59 -12.64
N SER A 312 15.73 8.90 -11.55
CA SER A 312 17.17 9.11 -11.57
C SER A 312 17.98 7.83 -11.69
N MET A 313 17.60 6.77 -10.96
CA MET A 313 18.43 5.55 -10.87
C MET A 313 18.14 4.54 -11.98
N ILE A 314 16.92 4.55 -12.54
CA ILE A 314 16.53 3.60 -13.59
C ILE A 314 16.70 4.22 -14.97
N PHE A 315 16.21 5.46 -15.17
CA PHE A 315 16.20 6.12 -16.47
C PHE A 315 17.41 7.02 -16.70
N ASP A 316 18.17 7.36 -15.66
CA ASP A 316 19.37 8.22 -15.71
C ASP A 316 19.09 9.57 -16.41
N LYS A 317 17.96 10.20 -16.07
CA LYS A 317 17.49 11.44 -16.66
C LYS A 317 17.49 12.60 -15.66
N PRO A 318 17.64 13.87 -16.14
CA PRO A 318 17.69 15.03 -15.27
C PRO A 318 16.35 15.30 -14.59
N LEU A 319 16.41 15.76 -13.34
CA LEU A 319 15.23 16.18 -12.60
C LEU A 319 15.49 17.49 -11.85
N LEU A 320 14.41 18.24 -11.66
CA LEU A 320 14.33 19.39 -10.77
C LEU A 320 13.44 19.02 -9.60
N TYR A 321 13.88 19.26 -8.38
CA TYR A 321 13.02 19.06 -7.23
C TYR A 321 12.95 20.31 -6.35
N THR A 322 11.78 20.50 -5.75
CA THR A 322 11.54 21.58 -4.79
C THR A 322 11.57 21.01 -3.39
N ARG A 323 12.27 21.68 -2.47
CA ARG A 323 12.26 21.36 -1.05
C ARG A 323 11.39 22.41 -0.34
N PRO A 324 10.21 22.03 0.20
CA PRO A 324 9.40 22.95 0.96
C PRO A 324 10.13 23.42 2.23
N GLN A 325 10.09 24.72 2.53
CA GLN A 325 10.72 25.30 3.73
C GLN A 325 10.24 24.63 5.03
N ALA A 326 9.00 24.14 5.07
CA ALA A 326 8.44 23.41 6.21
C ALA A 326 9.22 22.12 6.59
N PHE A 327 10.05 21.59 5.69
CA PHE A 327 10.92 20.44 6.00
C PHE A 327 12.18 20.82 6.78
N ASP A 328 12.60 22.06 6.71
CA ASP A 328 13.76 22.54 7.49
C ASP A 328 13.40 22.79 8.96
N ASP A 329 12.12 23.08 9.25
CA ASP A 329 11.61 23.38 10.59
C ASP A 329 10.93 22.19 11.27
N ALA A 330 10.56 21.14 10.54
CA ALA A 330 10.01 19.93 11.12
C ALA A 330 11.14 19.07 11.70
N PRO A 331 11.32 19.03 13.02
CA PRO A 331 12.34 18.18 13.58
C PRO A 331 11.98 16.73 13.27
N LEU A 332 12.92 15.98 12.71
CA LEU A 332 12.92 14.50 12.70
C LEU A 332 12.57 13.92 14.09
N ARG A 333 12.59 14.74 15.12
CA ARG A 333 12.16 14.46 16.49
C ARG A 333 10.69 14.08 16.64
N ALA A 334 9.80 14.53 15.78
CA ALA A 334 8.36 14.16 15.84
C ALA A 334 8.09 12.72 15.36
N VAL A 335 9.03 12.12 14.65
CA VAL A 335 8.94 10.71 14.19
C VAL A 335 9.65 9.77 15.17
N MET A 336 10.48 10.32 16.04
CA MET A 336 11.27 9.57 17.03
C MET A 336 10.70 9.66 18.47
N ALA A 337 9.64 10.43 18.70
CA ALA A 337 9.01 10.60 20.01
C ALA A 337 7.82 9.66 20.23
#